data_c8a4da9881d75f0cf4b2912535a42ae5
#
_entry.id   c8a4da9881d75f0cf4b2912535a42ae5
#
_cell.length_a   1.000
_cell.length_b   1.000
_cell.length_c   1.000
_cell.angle_alpha   90.00
_cell.angle_beta   90.00
_cell.angle_gamma   90.00
#
_symmetry.space_group_name_H-M   'P 1'
#
loop_
_entity.id
_entity.type
_entity.pdbx_description
1 polymer ?
#
loop_
_entity_poly.entity_id
_entity_poly.type
_entity_poly.pdbx_seq_one_letter_code
_entity_poly.pdbx_strand_id
1 'polypeptide(L)'
;AGAGGKTPENRLRSLSASKRAAVLLTAVEAFSLEEAAFILDETPDEVEAAILGAQKTIDSQLASKVMIIEDEPIIALDLENLVTELGHKVVAIAATRDEAVAKAHSERPGLVLADINLGEGGSGIDAVSEILASFDIPVIFITAYPEKLLTGERPEPTYLIAKPFLPETVQATVGQALFFHPVAKQAA
;
A
#
# COMPACT_ATOMS: atom_id res chain seq x y z
N ALA A 1 -9.14 16.85 21.05
CA ALA A 1 -8.17 17.02 19.98
C ALA A 1 -8.50 16.00 18.91
N GLY A 2 -9.01 16.46 17.74
CA GLY A 2 -9.62 15.64 16.72
C GLY A 2 -8.64 14.66 16.07
N ALA A 3 -9.02 13.40 15.99
CA ALA A 3 -8.44 12.42 15.09
C ALA A 3 -8.85 12.82 13.64
N GLY A 4 -8.11 13.73 13.04
CA GLY A 4 -8.20 13.99 11.61
C GLY A 4 -7.76 12.73 10.90
N GLY A 5 -8.64 12.11 10.10
CA GLY A 5 -8.32 10.94 9.30
C GLY A 5 -7.02 11.16 8.54
N LYS A 6 -6.23 10.11 8.35
CA LYS A 6 -4.93 10.13 7.67
C LYS A 6 -5.15 10.28 6.15
N THR A 7 -5.72 11.40 5.71
CA THR A 7 -5.85 11.72 4.28
C THR A 7 -4.48 12.11 3.71
N PRO A 8 -4.28 12.01 2.38
CA PRO A 8 -3.06 12.46 1.72
C PRO A 8 -2.66 13.89 2.09
N GLU A 9 -3.63 14.81 2.16
CA GLU A 9 -3.41 16.20 2.53
C GLU A 9 -2.91 16.33 3.97
N ASN A 10 -3.46 15.54 4.90
CA ASN A 10 -3.05 15.56 6.29
C ASN A 10 -1.64 14.98 6.48
N ARG A 11 -1.26 13.99 5.67
CA ARG A 11 0.10 13.44 5.67
C ARG A 11 1.11 14.48 5.18
N LEU A 12 0.82 15.17 4.07
CA LEU A 12 1.66 16.27 3.59
C LEU A 12 1.74 17.42 4.59
N ARG A 13 0.63 17.77 5.26
CA ARG A 13 0.61 18.81 6.30
C ARG A 13 1.45 18.44 7.53
N SER A 14 1.63 17.16 7.81
CA SER A 14 2.46 16.69 8.94
C SER A 14 3.96 16.84 8.71
N LEU A 15 4.39 17.01 7.45
CA LEU A 15 5.78 17.31 7.12
C LEU A 15 6.16 18.71 7.61
N SER A 16 7.44 18.91 7.96
CA SER A 16 7.98 20.25 8.18
C SER A 16 7.83 21.11 6.90
N ALA A 17 7.88 22.42 7.04
CA ALA A 17 7.71 23.33 5.90
C ALA A 17 8.73 23.07 4.80
N SER A 18 10.03 22.90 5.15
CA SER A 18 11.10 22.60 4.18
C SER A 18 10.84 21.28 3.45
N LYS A 19 10.62 20.17 4.18
CA LYS A 19 10.31 18.87 3.58
C LYS A 19 9.11 18.90 2.65
N ARG A 20 8.03 19.58 3.05
CA ARG A 20 6.82 19.71 2.24
C ARG A 20 7.07 20.54 1.00
N ALA A 21 7.81 21.66 1.10
CA ALA A 21 8.13 22.51 -0.04
C ALA A 21 9.03 21.77 -1.05
N ALA A 22 10.06 21.05 -0.59
CA ALA A 22 10.92 20.23 -1.44
C ALA A 22 10.12 19.18 -2.23
N VAL A 23 9.24 18.43 -1.56
CA VAL A 23 8.37 17.43 -2.22
C VAL A 23 7.40 18.08 -3.21
N LEU A 24 6.77 19.19 -2.87
CA LEU A 24 5.82 19.85 -3.79
C LEU A 24 6.53 20.38 -5.03
N LEU A 25 7.68 21.02 -4.88
CA LEU A 25 8.44 21.56 -6.03
C LEU A 25 8.92 20.44 -6.95
N THR A 26 9.45 19.35 -6.42
CA THR A 26 10.07 18.30 -7.25
C THR A 26 9.05 17.26 -7.75
N ALA A 27 8.15 16.76 -6.90
CA ALA A 27 7.24 15.68 -7.26
C ALA A 27 5.93 16.16 -7.91
N VAL A 28 5.47 17.38 -7.61
CA VAL A 28 4.21 17.92 -8.15
C VAL A 28 4.47 18.90 -9.28
N GLU A 29 5.36 19.86 -9.07
CA GLU A 29 5.68 20.91 -10.06
C GLU A 29 6.80 20.50 -11.03
N ALA A 30 7.41 19.32 -10.81
CA ALA A 30 8.45 18.74 -11.66
C ALA A 30 9.71 19.60 -11.85
N PHE A 31 10.06 20.46 -10.88
CA PHE A 31 11.33 21.17 -10.89
C PHE A 31 12.50 20.20 -10.64
N SER A 32 13.66 20.50 -11.25
CA SER A 32 14.90 19.80 -10.93
C SER A 32 15.35 20.11 -9.49
N LEU A 33 16.30 19.33 -8.97
CA LEU A 33 16.88 19.60 -7.64
C LEU A 33 17.53 20.98 -7.57
N GLU A 34 18.22 21.39 -8.64
CA GLU A 34 18.89 22.69 -8.73
C GLU A 34 17.88 23.85 -8.75
N GLU A 35 16.78 23.70 -9.51
CA GLU A 35 15.73 24.71 -9.56
C GLU A 35 14.99 24.81 -8.22
N ALA A 36 14.68 23.68 -7.58
CA ALA A 36 14.08 23.65 -6.26
C ALA A 36 14.99 24.27 -5.20
N ALA A 37 16.31 23.99 -5.27
CA ALA A 37 17.31 24.56 -4.39
C ALA A 37 17.38 26.09 -4.53
N PHE A 38 17.37 26.59 -5.77
CA PHE A 38 17.33 28.04 -6.06
C PHE A 38 16.07 28.70 -5.49
N ILE A 39 14.89 28.06 -5.64
CA ILE A 39 13.61 28.59 -5.14
C ILE A 39 13.56 28.63 -3.62
N LEU A 40 14.15 27.61 -2.96
CA LEU A 40 14.14 27.45 -1.50
C LEU A 40 15.27 28.20 -0.79
N ASP A 41 16.22 28.77 -1.51
CA ASP A 41 17.47 29.34 -0.98
C ASP A 41 18.27 28.30 -0.16
N GLU A 42 18.33 27.07 -0.67
CA GLU A 42 19.00 25.89 -0.11
C GLU A 42 19.98 25.34 -1.14
N THR A 43 20.86 24.41 -0.76
CA THR A 43 21.70 23.66 -1.68
C THR A 43 20.95 22.45 -2.25
N PRO A 44 21.32 21.90 -3.44
CA PRO A 44 20.72 20.68 -3.97
C PRO A 44 20.79 19.49 -2.99
N ASP A 45 21.89 19.35 -2.24
CA ASP A 45 22.06 18.29 -1.23
C ASP A 45 21.09 18.46 -0.06
N GLU A 46 20.79 19.69 0.37
CA GLU A 46 19.80 19.98 1.41
C GLU A 46 18.38 19.66 0.93
N VAL A 47 18.05 19.98 -0.32
CA VAL A 47 16.77 19.64 -0.94
C VAL A 47 16.62 18.11 -1.04
N GLU A 48 17.67 17.40 -1.50
CA GLU A 48 17.65 15.94 -1.55
C GLU A 48 17.46 15.32 -0.15
N ALA A 49 18.18 15.81 0.84
CA ALA A 49 18.02 15.37 2.23
C ALA A 49 16.60 15.65 2.78
N ALA A 50 15.99 16.78 2.41
CA ALA A 50 14.62 17.11 2.78
C ALA A 50 13.61 16.14 2.14
N ILE A 51 13.79 15.78 0.86
CA ILE A 51 12.95 14.80 0.15
C ILE A 51 13.07 13.41 0.79
N LEU A 52 14.30 12.93 1.03
CA LEU A 52 14.52 11.64 1.70
C LEU A 52 13.93 11.63 3.11
N GLY A 53 14.06 12.73 3.84
CA GLY A 53 13.47 12.87 5.16
C GLY A 53 11.94 12.97 5.14
N ALA A 54 11.35 13.51 4.08
CA ALA A 54 9.90 13.50 3.85
C ALA A 54 9.41 12.08 3.58
N GLN A 55 10.09 11.36 2.68
CA GLN A 55 9.78 9.97 2.34
C GLN A 55 9.76 9.09 3.59
N LYS A 56 10.83 9.14 4.40
CA LYS A 56 10.90 8.41 5.68
C LYS A 56 9.74 8.73 6.63
N THR A 57 9.34 10.00 6.68
CA THR A 57 8.21 10.42 7.54
C THR A 57 6.89 9.87 7.03
N ILE A 58 6.66 9.88 5.72
CA ILE A 58 5.47 9.33 5.08
C ILE A 58 5.44 7.81 5.28
N ASP A 59 6.53 7.10 5.01
CA ASP A 59 6.62 5.64 5.15
C ASP A 59 6.31 5.18 6.58
N SER A 60 6.84 5.90 7.58
CA SER A 60 6.54 5.59 8.98
C SER A 60 5.06 5.80 9.36
N GLN A 61 4.36 6.70 8.68
CA GLN A 61 2.92 6.92 8.86
C GLN A 61 2.08 5.89 8.11
N LEU A 62 2.64 5.28 7.06
CA LEU A 62 2.00 4.25 6.24
C LEU A 62 2.22 2.84 6.80
N ALA A 63 3.10 2.67 7.80
CA ALA A 63 3.32 1.37 8.43
C ALA A 63 1.98 0.73 8.80
N SER A 64 1.72 -0.46 8.24
CA SER A 64 0.43 -1.13 8.31
C SER A 64 0.59 -2.60 8.66
N LYS A 65 -0.50 -3.19 9.16
CA LYS A 65 -0.64 -4.64 9.26
C LYS A 65 -1.02 -5.18 7.88
N VAL A 66 -0.22 -6.06 7.32
CA VAL A 66 -0.45 -6.65 6.00
C VAL A 66 -0.88 -8.09 6.15
N MET A 67 -1.89 -8.48 5.41
CA MET A 67 -2.30 -9.86 5.22
C MET A 67 -1.98 -10.29 3.79
N ILE A 68 -1.45 -11.50 3.63
CA ILE A 68 -1.13 -12.10 2.34
C ILE A 68 -2.05 -13.30 2.14
N ILE A 69 -2.70 -13.38 0.98
CA ILE A 69 -3.55 -14.50 0.56
C ILE A 69 -2.86 -15.11 -0.67
N GLU A 70 -2.18 -16.24 -0.47
CA GLU A 70 -1.34 -16.88 -1.49
C GLU A 70 -1.16 -18.35 -1.12
N ASP A 71 -1.44 -19.26 -2.04
CA ASP A 71 -1.31 -20.70 -1.83
C ASP A 71 0.09 -21.24 -2.18
N GLU A 72 0.90 -20.46 -2.92
CA GLU A 72 2.29 -20.80 -3.22
C GLU A 72 3.24 -20.29 -2.13
N PRO A 73 3.84 -21.17 -1.29
CA PRO A 73 4.64 -20.72 -0.13
C PRO A 73 5.85 -19.88 -0.49
N ILE A 74 6.46 -20.10 -1.66
CA ILE A 74 7.63 -19.34 -2.12
C ILE A 74 7.22 -17.92 -2.44
N ILE A 75 6.10 -17.72 -3.15
CA ILE A 75 5.58 -16.39 -3.50
C ILE A 75 5.13 -15.67 -2.23
N ALA A 76 4.45 -16.36 -1.33
CA ALA A 76 4.04 -15.79 -0.05
C ALA A 76 5.24 -15.28 0.77
N LEU A 77 6.33 -16.04 0.81
CA LEU A 77 7.57 -15.66 1.49
C LEU A 77 8.25 -14.45 0.82
N ASP A 78 8.29 -14.41 -0.52
CA ASP A 78 8.84 -13.27 -1.25
C ASP A 78 8.05 -11.99 -0.96
N LEU A 79 6.72 -12.06 -0.96
CA LEU A 79 5.85 -10.94 -0.61
C LEU A 79 6.02 -10.51 0.85
N GLU A 80 6.14 -11.48 1.79
CA GLU A 80 6.40 -11.19 3.19
C GLU A 80 7.71 -10.42 3.38
N ASN A 81 8.78 -10.86 2.74
CA ASN A 81 10.07 -10.17 2.79
C ASN A 81 9.97 -8.76 2.25
N LEU A 82 9.37 -8.59 1.05
CA LEU A 82 9.22 -7.27 0.42
C LEU A 82 8.44 -6.28 1.31
N VAL A 83 7.29 -6.67 1.84
CA VAL A 83 6.49 -5.76 2.67
C VAL A 83 7.12 -5.50 4.03
N THR A 84 7.90 -6.45 4.56
CA THR A 84 8.63 -6.28 5.82
C THR A 84 9.79 -5.29 5.64
N GLU A 85 10.53 -5.38 4.52
CA GLU A 85 11.58 -4.41 4.18
C GLU A 85 11.04 -2.98 4.03
N LEU A 86 9.78 -2.83 3.59
CA LEU A 86 9.09 -1.55 3.52
C LEU A 86 8.61 -1.02 4.89
N GLY A 87 8.86 -1.75 5.97
CA GLY A 87 8.49 -1.35 7.33
C GLY A 87 7.05 -1.71 7.71
N HIS A 88 6.37 -2.56 6.95
CA HIS A 88 5.06 -3.10 7.30
C HIS A 88 5.19 -4.38 8.13
N LYS A 89 4.12 -4.76 8.82
CA LYS A 89 4.07 -5.99 9.60
C LYS A 89 3.13 -6.99 8.95
N VAL A 90 3.65 -8.12 8.47
CA VAL A 90 2.79 -9.25 8.07
C VAL A 90 2.18 -9.88 9.32
N VAL A 91 0.86 -9.88 9.38
CA VAL A 91 0.10 -10.40 10.53
C VAL A 91 -0.57 -11.73 10.23
N ALA A 92 -0.77 -12.05 8.95
CA ALA A 92 -1.33 -13.31 8.51
C ALA A 92 -0.89 -13.65 7.07
N ILE A 93 -0.66 -14.94 6.84
CA ILE A 93 -0.57 -15.56 5.51
C ILE A 93 -1.64 -16.62 5.46
N ALA A 94 -2.47 -16.63 4.42
CA ALA A 94 -3.56 -17.59 4.23
C ALA A 94 -3.45 -18.23 2.84
N ALA A 95 -3.57 -19.55 2.79
CA ALA A 95 -3.51 -20.31 1.54
C ALA A 95 -4.88 -20.66 0.98
N THR A 96 -5.95 -20.45 1.74
CA THR A 96 -7.33 -20.75 1.34
C THR A 96 -8.26 -19.60 1.64
N ARG A 97 -9.41 -19.58 0.94
CA ARG A 97 -10.48 -18.59 1.17
C ARG A 97 -10.93 -18.55 2.63
N ASP A 98 -11.26 -19.71 3.21
CA ASP A 98 -11.84 -19.78 4.56
C ASP A 98 -10.81 -19.35 5.62
N GLU A 99 -9.54 -19.72 5.43
CA GLU A 99 -8.45 -19.28 6.28
C GLU A 99 -8.26 -17.75 6.19
N ALA A 100 -8.34 -17.20 4.98
CA ALA A 100 -8.21 -15.77 4.74
C ALA A 100 -9.30 -14.98 5.47
N VAL A 101 -10.55 -15.37 5.34
CA VAL A 101 -11.68 -14.71 6.01
C VAL A 101 -11.54 -14.79 7.53
N ALA A 102 -11.22 -15.98 8.08
CA ALA A 102 -11.05 -16.16 9.52
C ALA A 102 -9.90 -15.28 10.08
N LYS A 103 -8.74 -15.28 9.41
CA LYS A 103 -7.59 -14.47 9.80
C LYS A 103 -7.82 -12.97 9.65
N ALA A 104 -8.56 -12.52 8.63
CA ALA A 104 -8.92 -11.12 8.49
C ALA A 104 -9.74 -10.61 9.68
N HIS A 105 -10.67 -11.42 10.18
CA HIS A 105 -11.49 -11.07 11.34
C HIS A 105 -10.67 -11.03 12.65
N SER A 106 -9.73 -11.95 12.84
CA SER A 106 -8.90 -12.01 14.06
C SER A 106 -7.82 -10.94 14.08
N GLU A 107 -7.09 -10.77 12.97
CA GLU A 107 -5.90 -9.91 12.90
C GLU A 107 -6.19 -8.46 12.52
N ARG A 108 -7.31 -8.22 11.85
CA ARG A 108 -7.74 -6.91 11.37
C ARG A 108 -6.63 -6.20 10.59
N PRO A 109 -6.27 -6.69 9.40
CA PRO A 109 -5.24 -6.09 8.58
C PRO A 109 -5.65 -4.70 8.11
N GLY A 110 -4.66 -3.87 7.78
CA GLY A 110 -4.85 -2.56 7.15
C GLY A 110 -4.54 -2.56 5.66
N LEU A 111 -4.05 -3.69 5.12
CA LEU A 111 -3.80 -3.93 3.70
C LEU A 111 -3.88 -5.43 3.44
N VAL A 112 -4.44 -5.81 2.31
CA VAL A 112 -4.46 -7.19 1.82
C VAL A 112 -3.72 -7.26 0.48
N LEU A 113 -2.79 -8.21 0.36
CA LEU A 113 -2.21 -8.68 -0.91
C LEU A 113 -2.85 -10.04 -1.21
N ALA A 114 -3.47 -10.22 -2.38
CA ALA A 114 -4.22 -11.41 -2.67
C ALA A 114 -3.96 -11.96 -4.08
N ASP A 115 -3.60 -13.24 -4.19
CA ASP A 115 -3.78 -13.96 -5.45
C ASP A 115 -5.28 -14.24 -5.67
N ILE A 116 -5.70 -14.23 -6.91
CA ILE A 116 -7.08 -14.56 -7.31
C ILE A 116 -7.32 -16.07 -7.35
N ASN A 117 -6.28 -16.86 -7.59
CA ASN A 117 -6.38 -18.31 -7.77
C ASN A 117 -5.62 -19.03 -6.66
N LEU A 118 -6.34 -19.66 -5.75
CA LEU A 118 -5.78 -20.40 -4.63
C LEU A 118 -5.83 -21.92 -4.86
N GLY A 119 -5.80 -22.36 -6.12
CA GLY A 119 -5.86 -23.76 -6.44
C GLY A 119 -7.09 -24.46 -5.84
N GLU A 120 -6.87 -25.55 -5.08
CA GLU A 120 -7.93 -26.25 -4.36
C GLU A 120 -8.47 -25.45 -3.15
N GLY A 121 -7.76 -24.39 -2.74
CA GLY A 121 -8.15 -23.50 -1.64
C GLY A 121 -9.26 -22.50 -1.98
N GLY A 122 -9.75 -22.48 -3.22
CA GLY A 122 -10.86 -21.66 -3.67
C GLY A 122 -10.43 -20.40 -4.40
N SER A 123 -11.27 -19.37 -4.35
CA SER A 123 -11.05 -18.10 -5.05
C SER A 123 -10.61 -17.01 -4.09
N GLY A 124 -9.48 -16.37 -4.40
CA GLY A 124 -9.04 -15.17 -3.67
C GLY A 124 -9.98 -13.98 -3.89
N ILE A 125 -10.68 -13.92 -5.03
CA ILE A 125 -11.70 -12.88 -5.28
C ILE A 125 -12.87 -13.04 -4.29
N ASP A 126 -13.33 -14.27 -4.06
CA ASP A 126 -14.42 -14.53 -3.12
C ASP A 126 -13.98 -14.23 -1.68
N ALA A 127 -12.74 -14.61 -1.32
CA ALA A 127 -12.16 -14.26 -0.02
C ALA A 127 -12.14 -12.74 0.20
N VAL A 128 -11.62 -12.00 -0.77
CA VAL A 128 -11.54 -10.53 -0.72
C VAL A 128 -12.94 -9.90 -0.66
N SER A 129 -13.89 -10.40 -1.45
CA SER A 129 -15.26 -9.88 -1.46
C SER A 129 -15.93 -10.03 -0.07
N GLU A 130 -15.71 -11.16 0.60
CA GLU A 130 -16.23 -11.40 1.93
C GLU A 130 -15.54 -10.54 3.00
N ILE A 131 -14.21 -10.37 2.89
CA ILE A 131 -13.43 -9.48 3.76
C ILE A 131 -13.91 -8.03 3.61
N LEU A 132 -14.08 -7.54 2.38
CA LEU A 132 -14.51 -6.18 2.10
C LEU A 132 -15.97 -5.90 2.50
N ALA A 133 -16.81 -6.93 2.65
CA ALA A 133 -18.13 -6.77 3.23
C ALA A 133 -18.10 -6.34 4.72
N SER A 134 -16.99 -6.63 5.42
CA SER A 134 -16.82 -6.33 6.84
C SER A 134 -15.78 -5.23 7.12
N PHE A 135 -14.87 -4.98 6.18
CA PHE A 135 -13.73 -4.08 6.37
C PHE A 135 -13.57 -3.13 5.18
N ASP A 136 -13.28 -1.86 5.46
CA ASP A 136 -12.89 -0.88 4.46
C ASP A 136 -11.36 -0.76 4.47
N ILE A 137 -10.70 -1.60 3.68
CA ILE A 137 -9.24 -1.70 3.60
C ILE A 137 -8.79 -1.80 2.14
N PRO A 138 -7.61 -1.28 1.78
CA PRO A 138 -7.08 -1.43 0.45
C PRO A 138 -6.71 -2.89 0.17
N VAL A 139 -6.97 -3.31 -1.07
CA VAL A 139 -6.60 -4.63 -1.58
C VAL A 139 -5.77 -4.47 -2.83
N ILE A 140 -4.67 -5.20 -2.90
CA ILE A 140 -3.83 -5.33 -4.10
C ILE A 140 -3.94 -6.77 -4.57
N PHE A 141 -4.46 -6.98 -5.77
CA PHE A 141 -4.42 -8.30 -6.38
C PHE A 141 -3.08 -8.53 -7.07
N ILE A 142 -2.48 -9.70 -6.85
CA ILE A 142 -1.20 -10.12 -7.44
C ILE A 142 -1.42 -11.46 -8.11
N THR A 143 -1.53 -11.49 -9.46
CA THR A 143 -1.98 -12.69 -10.15
C THR A 143 -1.30 -12.92 -11.50
N ALA A 144 -1.22 -14.20 -11.89
CA ALA A 144 -0.82 -14.60 -13.24
C ALA A 144 -1.94 -14.41 -14.29
N TYR A 145 -3.17 -14.13 -13.86
CA TYR A 145 -4.37 -14.07 -14.73
C TYR A 145 -5.11 -12.74 -14.56
N PRO A 146 -4.49 -11.60 -14.87
CA PRO A 146 -5.10 -10.28 -14.67
C PRO A 146 -6.42 -10.10 -15.45
N GLU A 147 -6.57 -10.77 -16.58
CA GLU A 147 -7.77 -10.72 -17.41
C GLU A 147 -9.03 -11.23 -16.70
N LYS A 148 -8.89 -12.10 -15.70
CA LYS A 148 -10.03 -12.60 -14.90
C LYS A 148 -10.66 -11.53 -14.02
N LEU A 149 -9.93 -10.44 -13.74
CA LEU A 149 -10.41 -9.31 -12.93
C LEU A 149 -10.94 -8.15 -13.78
N LEU A 150 -10.58 -8.12 -15.07
CA LEU A 150 -10.93 -7.04 -15.99
C LEU A 150 -12.20 -7.35 -16.81
N THR A 151 -13.15 -8.05 -16.21
CA THR A 151 -14.37 -8.51 -16.88
C THR A 151 -15.50 -7.47 -16.90
N GLY A 152 -15.33 -6.33 -16.22
CA GLY A 152 -16.39 -5.34 -16.01
C GLY A 152 -17.43 -5.76 -14.95
N GLU A 153 -17.29 -6.93 -14.34
CA GLU A 153 -18.08 -7.38 -13.21
C GLU A 153 -17.36 -7.02 -11.90
N ARG A 154 -18.09 -6.52 -10.92
CA ARG A 154 -17.50 -6.08 -9.64
C ARG A 154 -17.14 -7.26 -8.73
N PRO A 155 -16.11 -7.08 -7.85
CA PRO A 155 -15.35 -5.85 -7.61
C PRO A 155 -14.21 -5.65 -8.60
N GLU A 156 -14.19 -4.50 -9.30
CA GLU A 156 -13.02 -4.09 -10.07
C GLU A 156 -11.88 -3.74 -9.11
N PRO A 157 -10.69 -4.34 -9.28
CA PRO A 157 -9.56 -4.04 -8.42
C PRO A 157 -9.06 -2.61 -8.65
N THR A 158 -8.86 -1.87 -7.56
CA THR A 158 -8.19 -0.57 -7.65
C THR A 158 -6.69 -0.74 -7.93
N TYR A 159 -6.11 -1.84 -7.43
CA TYR A 159 -4.70 -2.15 -7.57
C TYR A 159 -4.51 -3.59 -8.03
N LEU A 160 -3.73 -3.75 -9.09
CA LEU A 160 -3.47 -5.03 -9.73
C LEU A 160 -2.00 -5.13 -10.13
N ILE A 161 -1.35 -6.23 -9.77
CA ILE A 161 0.02 -6.56 -10.15
C ILE A 161 -0.01 -7.91 -10.88
N ALA A 162 0.57 -7.95 -12.09
CA ALA A 162 0.71 -9.20 -12.83
C ALA A 162 1.94 -9.98 -12.32
N LYS A 163 1.82 -11.31 -12.20
CA LYS A 163 2.95 -12.23 -12.00
C LYS A 163 3.59 -12.55 -13.36
N PRO A 164 4.93 -12.62 -13.47
CA PRO A 164 5.93 -12.33 -12.43
C PRO A 164 6.06 -10.83 -12.16
N PHE A 165 6.23 -10.45 -10.90
CA PHE A 165 6.35 -9.06 -10.49
C PHE A 165 7.80 -8.68 -10.18
N LEU A 166 8.08 -7.38 -10.29
CA LEU A 166 9.33 -6.79 -9.83
C LEU A 166 9.13 -6.23 -8.41
N PRO A 167 10.15 -6.29 -7.55
CA PRO A 167 10.10 -5.70 -6.19
C PRO A 167 9.63 -4.25 -6.19
N GLU A 168 10.13 -3.44 -7.11
CA GLU A 168 9.80 -2.02 -7.24
C GLU A 168 8.32 -1.79 -7.57
N THR A 169 7.71 -2.71 -8.32
CA THR A 169 6.27 -2.63 -8.66
C THR A 169 5.42 -2.88 -7.41
N VAL A 170 5.78 -3.88 -6.60
CA VAL A 170 5.10 -4.17 -5.34
C VAL A 170 5.24 -2.99 -4.39
N GLN A 171 6.47 -2.47 -4.22
CA GLN A 171 6.77 -1.32 -3.37
C GLN A 171 5.92 -0.10 -3.75
N ALA A 172 5.95 0.29 -5.04
CA ALA A 172 5.20 1.44 -5.51
C ALA A 172 3.69 1.28 -5.30
N THR A 173 3.15 0.09 -5.59
CA THR A 173 1.71 -0.18 -5.48
C THR A 173 1.25 -0.23 -4.03
N VAL A 174 2.03 -0.82 -3.12
CA VAL A 174 1.77 -0.82 -1.68
C VAL A 174 1.75 0.61 -1.14
N GLY A 175 2.76 1.41 -1.50
CA GLY A 175 2.83 2.82 -1.13
C GLY A 175 1.60 3.61 -1.61
N GLN A 176 1.20 3.45 -2.87
CA GLN A 176 0.02 4.10 -3.44
C GLN A 176 -1.27 3.65 -2.74
N ALA A 177 -1.45 2.34 -2.55
CA ALA A 177 -2.65 1.80 -1.92
C ALA A 177 -2.84 2.35 -0.51
N LEU A 178 -1.79 2.36 0.31
CA LEU A 178 -1.84 2.89 1.68
C LEU A 178 -1.92 4.41 1.74
N PHE A 179 -1.32 5.12 0.77
CA PHE A 179 -1.33 6.58 0.74
C PHE A 179 -2.70 7.14 0.37
N PHE A 180 -3.35 6.57 -0.65
CA PHE A 180 -4.59 7.10 -1.22
C PHE A 180 -5.85 6.48 -0.61
N HIS A 181 -5.75 5.32 0.03
CA HIS A 181 -6.92 4.75 0.68
C HIS A 181 -7.32 5.59 1.91
N PRO A 182 -8.50 6.18 1.92
CA PRO A 182 -8.97 6.92 3.09
C PRO A 182 -9.18 5.91 4.24
N VAL A 183 -8.41 6.06 5.31
CA VAL A 183 -8.67 5.25 6.52
C VAL A 183 -10.07 5.58 6.99
N ALA A 184 -11.03 4.68 6.76
CA ALA A 184 -12.36 4.79 7.31
C ALA A 184 -12.26 4.96 8.83
N LYS A 185 -13.05 5.88 9.38
CA LYS A 185 -13.21 6.02 10.82
C LYS A 185 -13.58 4.65 11.37
N GLN A 186 -12.67 4.02 12.10
CA GLN A 186 -13.08 2.89 12.95
C GLN A 186 -14.20 3.41 13.84
N ALA A 187 -15.41 2.91 13.62
CA ALA A 187 -16.50 3.13 14.53
C ALA A 187 -16.09 2.57 15.88
N ALA A 188 -16.12 3.44 16.87
CA ALA A 188 -15.83 3.13 18.28
C ALA A 188 -16.90 2.18 18.84
#